data_92163aaf49afb229e56fc9e2c5490e39
#
_entry.id   92163aaf49afb229e56fc9e2c5490e39
#
_cell.length_a   1.000
_cell.length_b   1.000
_cell.length_c   1.000
_cell.angle_alpha   90.00
_cell.angle_beta   90.00
_cell.angle_gamma   90.00
#
_symmetry.space_group_name_H-M   'P 1'
#
loop_
_entity.id
_entity.type
_entity.pdbx_description
1 polymer ?
#
loop_
_entity_poly.entity_id
_entity_poly.type
_entity_poly.pdbx_seq_one_letter_code
_entity_poly.pdbx_strand_id
1 'polypeptide(L)' 'MNQKSIILEMDEAKQELIQCVNEIMARHGLNCYLMEPTFAVLYAEMKAEAQRELAQAKAQETARMQGAAEVAPTIQND' A
#
# COMPACT_ATOMS: atom_id res chain seq x y z
N MET A 1 -1.68 25.08 3.96
CA MET A 1 -2.42 24.26 3.20
C MET A 1 -2.95 23.11 3.96
N ASN A 2 -4.11 22.80 3.65
CA ASN A 2 -4.76 21.73 4.34
C ASN A 2 -4.50 20.45 3.68
N GLN A 3 -4.11 19.50 4.46
CA GLN A 3 -3.97 18.17 3.95
C GLN A 3 -5.00 17.33 4.62
N LYS A 4 -5.71 16.55 3.85
CA LYS A 4 -6.60 15.59 4.41
C LYS A 4 -5.80 14.58 5.18
N SER A 5 -6.36 14.09 6.26
CA SER A 5 -5.70 13.01 6.95
C SER A 5 -5.70 11.79 6.03
N ILE A 6 -4.73 10.94 6.25
CA ILE A 6 -4.63 9.72 5.45
C ILE A 6 -5.86 8.84 5.65
N ILE A 7 -6.49 8.93 6.81
CA ILE A 7 -7.70 8.17 7.06
C ILE A 7 -8.82 8.60 6.13
N LEU A 8 -8.97 9.90 5.93
CA LEU A 8 -10.00 10.40 5.02
C LEU A 8 -9.67 10.06 3.58
N GLU A 9 -8.38 10.14 3.22
CA GLU A 9 -8.00 9.75 1.87
C GLU A 9 -8.31 8.29 1.60
N MET A 10 -8.05 7.43 2.56
CA MET A 10 -8.35 6.02 2.39
C MET A 10 -9.84 5.77 2.26
N ASP A 11 -10.64 6.51 3.05
CA ASP A 11 -12.08 6.33 2.97
C ASP A 11 -12.61 6.78 1.62
N GLU A 12 -12.14 7.90 1.12
CA GLU A 12 -12.58 8.39 -0.18
C GLU A 12 -12.17 7.44 -1.30
N ALA A 13 -10.94 6.94 -1.23
CA ALA A 13 -10.49 5.98 -2.23
C ALA A 13 -11.34 4.72 -2.20
N LYS A 14 -11.71 4.28 -1.01
CA LYS A 14 -12.56 3.11 -0.88
C LYS A 14 -13.91 3.34 -1.52
N GLN A 15 -14.50 4.51 -1.29
CA GLN A 15 -15.82 4.81 -1.88
C GLN A 15 -15.73 4.84 -3.40
N GLU A 16 -14.69 5.45 -3.93
CA GLU A 16 -14.48 5.48 -5.37
C GLU A 16 -14.29 4.08 -5.93
N LEU A 17 -13.55 3.25 -5.22
CA LEU A 17 -13.32 1.89 -5.68
C LEU A 17 -14.61 1.09 -5.71
N ILE A 18 -15.43 1.22 -4.66
CA ILE A 18 -16.71 0.52 -4.62
C ILE A 18 -17.57 0.92 -5.80
N GLN A 19 -17.64 2.22 -6.08
CA GLN A 19 -18.43 2.69 -7.19
C GLN A 19 -17.93 2.15 -8.51
N CYS A 20 -16.62 2.17 -8.69
CA CYS A 20 -15.99 1.67 -9.91
C CYS A 20 -16.28 0.18 -10.10
N VAL A 21 -16.17 -0.59 -9.02
CA VAL A 21 -16.43 -2.01 -9.09
C VAL A 21 -17.88 -2.26 -9.47
N ASN A 22 -18.81 -1.52 -8.86
CA ASN A 22 -20.22 -1.70 -9.19
C ASN A 22 -20.49 -1.40 -10.65
N GLU A 23 -19.84 -0.38 -11.20
CA GLU A 23 -20.00 -0.04 -12.60
C GLU A 23 -19.45 -1.14 -13.51
N ILE A 24 -18.32 -1.69 -13.14
CA ILE A 24 -17.71 -2.77 -13.93
C ILE A 24 -18.62 -3.98 -13.91
N MET A 25 -19.11 -4.34 -12.73
CA MET A 25 -19.97 -5.49 -12.61
C MET A 25 -21.25 -5.32 -13.44
N ALA A 26 -21.81 -4.13 -13.38
CA ALA A 26 -23.03 -3.87 -14.16
C ALA A 26 -22.75 -3.93 -15.66
N ARG A 27 -21.61 -3.37 -16.06
CA ARG A 27 -21.26 -3.32 -17.48
C ARG A 27 -21.06 -4.71 -18.06
N HIS A 28 -20.49 -5.61 -17.26
CA HIS A 28 -20.19 -6.96 -17.72
C HIS A 28 -21.22 -7.99 -17.28
N GLY A 29 -22.27 -7.56 -16.60
CA GLY A 29 -23.30 -8.51 -16.18
C GLY A 29 -22.84 -9.50 -15.14
N LEU A 30 -21.95 -9.06 -14.24
CA LEU A 30 -21.37 -9.96 -13.24
C LEU A 30 -22.03 -9.72 -11.89
N ASN A 31 -22.18 -10.79 -11.12
CA ASN A 31 -22.62 -10.66 -9.76
C ASN A 31 -21.44 -10.94 -8.83
N CYS A 32 -21.70 -10.83 -7.53
CA CYS A 32 -20.63 -10.97 -6.56
C CYS A 32 -19.98 -12.35 -6.60
N TYR A 33 -20.79 -13.36 -6.82
CA TYR A 33 -20.24 -14.71 -6.87
C TYR A 33 -19.22 -14.86 -8.01
N LEU A 34 -19.53 -14.23 -9.14
CA LEU A 34 -18.62 -14.30 -10.28
C LEU A 34 -17.40 -13.40 -10.11
N MET A 35 -17.55 -12.30 -9.38
CA MET A 35 -16.44 -11.37 -9.18
C MET A 35 -15.52 -11.80 -8.06
N GLU A 36 -16.00 -12.60 -7.14
CA GLU A 36 -15.21 -12.90 -5.95
C GLU A 36 -13.83 -13.50 -6.26
N PRO A 37 -13.70 -14.44 -7.19
CA PRO A 37 -12.36 -14.98 -7.47
C PRO A 37 -11.41 -13.91 -8.00
N THR A 38 -11.91 -12.95 -8.77
CA THR A 38 -11.09 -11.87 -9.27
C THR A 38 -10.59 -11.02 -8.10
N PHE A 39 -11.47 -10.73 -7.16
CA PHE A 39 -11.06 -9.95 -6.00
C PHE A 39 -10.04 -10.69 -5.15
N ALA A 40 -10.19 -12.01 -5.06
CA ALA A 40 -9.23 -12.79 -4.31
C ALA A 40 -7.84 -12.67 -4.93
N VAL A 41 -7.75 -12.72 -6.25
CA VAL A 41 -6.48 -12.57 -6.95
C VAL A 41 -5.93 -11.16 -6.74
N LEU A 42 -6.78 -10.15 -6.90
CA LEU A 42 -6.34 -8.77 -6.73
C LEU A 42 -5.86 -8.52 -5.30
N TYR A 43 -6.56 -9.07 -4.33
CA TYR A 43 -6.14 -8.89 -2.95
C TYR A 43 -4.79 -9.55 -2.70
N ALA A 44 -4.60 -10.73 -3.25
CA ALA A 44 -3.32 -11.43 -3.07
C ALA A 44 -2.17 -10.65 -3.70
N GLU A 45 -2.40 -10.08 -4.88
CA GLU A 45 -1.38 -9.28 -5.54
C GLU A 45 -1.09 -8.01 -4.77
N MET A 46 -2.13 -7.36 -4.28
CA MET A 46 -1.96 -6.14 -3.49
C MET A 46 -1.21 -6.44 -2.20
N LYS A 47 -1.54 -7.56 -1.57
CA LYS A 47 -0.90 -7.93 -0.32
C LYS A 47 0.59 -8.21 -0.55
N ALA A 48 0.92 -8.89 -1.64
CA ALA A 48 2.31 -9.17 -1.95
C ALA A 48 3.09 -7.87 -2.19
N GLU A 49 2.47 -6.95 -2.92
CA GLU A 49 3.13 -5.67 -3.18
C GLU A 49 3.29 -4.86 -1.90
N ALA A 50 2.27 -4.88 -1.04
CA ALA A 50 2.35 -4.16 0.23
C ALA A 50 3.49 -4.70 1.09
N GLN A 51 3.69 -6.02 1.06
CA GLN A 51 4.79 -6.60 1.81
C GLN A 51 6.14 -6.13 1.27
N ARG A 52 6.25 -6.03 -0.06
CA ARG A 52 7.48 -5.53 -0.66
C ARG A 52 7.72 -4.08 -0.29
N GLU A 53 6.66 -3.28 -0.31
CA GLU A 53 6.79 -1.87 0.06
C GLU A 53 7.19 -1.70 1.51
N LEU A 54 6.63 -2.52 2.38
CA LEU A 54 7.00 -2.47 3.78
C LEU A 54 8.47 -2.88 3.98
N ALA A 55 8.88 -3.93 3.31
CA ALA A 55 10.26 -4.38 3.41
C ALA A 55 11.21 -3.31 2.90
N GLN A 56 10.84 -2.64 1.81
CA GLN A 56 11.64 -1.57 1.27
C GLN A 56 11.75 -0.41 2.25
N ALA A 57 10.62 -0.04 2.86
CA ALA A 57 10.63 1.06 3.82
C ALA A 57 11.49 0.72 5.01
N LYS A 58 11.41 -0.52 5.49
CA LYS A 58 12.24 -0.93 6.61
C LYS A 58 13.71 -0.92 6.24
N ALA A 59 14.04 -1.38 5.03
CA ALA A 59 15.42 -1.38 4.58
C ALA A 59 15.96 0.03 4.47
N GLN A 60 15.14 0.95 3.97
CA GLN A 60 15.56 2.33 3.85
C GLN A 60 15.78 2.96 5.22
N GLU A 61 14.89 2.66 6.14
CA GLU A 61 15.03 3.19 7.49
C GLU A 61 16.29 2.64 8.16
N THR A 62 16.54 1.36 8.00
CA THR A 62 17.73 0.75 8.56
C THR A 62 18.98 1.36 7.96
N ALA A 63 19.00 1.53 6.65
CA ALA A 63 20.15 2.13 5.99
C ALA A 63 20.39 3.55 6.47
N ARG A 64 19.30 4.31 6.65
CA ARG A 64 19.42 5.67 7.11
C ARG A 64 20.00 5.71 8.53
N MET A 65 19.52 4.81 9.37
CA MET A 65 20.01 4.77 10.75
C MET A 65 21.44 4.29 10.81
N GLN A 66 21.80 3.32 10.00
CA GLN A 66 23.16 2.85 9.97
C GLN A 66 24.11 3.92 9.44
N GLY A 67 23.69 4.64 8.44
CA GLY A 67 24.49 5.73 7.93
C GLY A 67 24.71 6.79 8.99
N ALA A 68 23.68 7.13 9.72
CA ALA A 68 23.82 8.11 10.78
C ALA A 68 24.74 7.59 11.88
N ALA A 69 24.60 6.35 12.23
CA ALA A 69 25.44 5.77 13.26
C ALA A 69 26.89 5.74 12.83
N GLU A 70 27.13 5.41 11.58
CA GLU A 70 28.48 5.37 11.10
C GLU A 70 29.12 6.74 11.09
N VAL A 71 28.34 7.73 10.74
CA VAL A 71 28.87 9.07 10.74
C VAL A 71 29.14 9.54 12.16
N ALA A 72 28.23 9.23 13.05
CA ALA A 72 28.38 9.69 14.39
C ALA A 72 29.65 9.19 15.04
N PRO A 73 29.90 7.95 14.99
CA PRO A 73 31.06 7.48 15.67
C PRO A 73 32.21 7.59 14.86
N THR A 74 32.08 7.99 13.88
CA THR A 74 33.15 8.17 13.18
C THR A 74 34.22 7.93 13.87
N ILE A 75 34.06 7.66 14.59
CA ILE A 75 34.87 7.47 15.24
C ILE A 75 34.97 6.29 15.60
N GLN A 76 34.56 5.73 15.56
CA GLN A 76 34.62 4.59 15.88
C GLN A 76 35.14 3.79 15.34
N ASN A 77 35.37 3.83 14.99
CA ASN A 77 35.97 3.09 14.59
C ASN A 77 36.91 2.82 14.61
N ASP A 78 37.01 2.94 14.75
CA ASP A 78 37.81 2.86 14.98
C ASP A 78 38.20 2.97 15.28
#